data_3007f18e3c201a71adc2697009a1b92b
#
_entry.id   3007f18e3c201a71adc2697009a1b92b
#
_cell.length_a   1.000
_cell.length_b   1.000
_cell.length_c   1.000
_cell.angle_alpha   90.00
_cell.angle_beta   90.00
_cell.angle_gamma   90.00
#
_symmetry.space_group_name_H-M   'P 1'
#
loop_
_entity.id
_entity.type
_entity.pdbx_description
1 polymer ?
#
loop_
_entity_poly.entity_id
_entity_poly.type
_entity_poly.pdbx_seq_one_letter_code
_entity_poly.pdbx_strand_id
1 'polypeptide(L)'
;LFIAFYGPVTDIASALLLKPEIENRNIIVIWIGGGHWPAGGREYNLSNDIPAANVLMKSKLTVWQVPRTAYRTMSVTYAEMIEKVSPCGEIGKYLVEQVIEYNMRTDPHMEYRSLGDSPCIGLILDPEAGVWDYRPAPLFDEQMKYVHTGKYRPIRVYDSVNTRFVHEDLWAKLAQFHRRGSRDHRS
;
A
#
# COMPACT_ATOMS: atom_id res chain seq x y z
N LEU A 1 12.82 2.03 -11.63
CA LEU A 1 12.74 2.37 -10.21
C LEU A 1 11.29 2.19 -9.75
N PHE A 2 11.08 1.42 -8.67
CA PHE A 2 9.80 1.39 -7.96
C PHE A 2 9.83 2.42 -6.82
N ILE A 3 8.73 3.16 -6.66
CA ILE A 3 8.52 4.08 -5.54
C ILE A 3 7.17 3.71 -4.92
N ALA A 4 7.20 3.24 -3.66
CA ALA A 4 6.01 2.84 -2.91
C ALA A 4 5.55 3.98 -2.00
N PHE A 5 4.29 4.41 -2.13
CA PHE A 5 3.66 5.40 -1.28
C PHE A 5 2.62 4.76 -0.37
N TYR A 6 2.85 4.87 0.93
CA TYR A 6 1.99 4.39 2.02
C TYR A 6 1.16 5.52 2.66
N GLY A 7 1.23 6.70 2.08
CA GLY A 7 0.59 7.94 2.53
C GLY A 7 0.18 8.82 1.36
N PRO A 8 0.12 10.15 1.57
CA PRO A 8 -0.08 11.10 0.48
C PRO A 8 1.09 11.06 -0.50
N VAL A 9 0.83 11.41 -1.75
CA VAL A 9 1.85 11.42 -2.82
C VAL A 9 2.53 12.78 -2.97
N THR A 10 2.61 13.55 -1.89
CA THR A 10 3.13 14.93 -1.89
C THR A 10 4.56 15.01 -2.42
N ASP A 11 5.43 14.06 -2.02
CA ASP A 11 6.85 14.09 -2.41
C ASP A 11 7.04 13.90 -3.91
N ILE A 12 6.36 12.91 -4.51
CA ILE A 12 6.46 12.69 -5.96
C ILE A 12 5.79 13.82 -6.75
N ALA A 13 4.70 14.39 -6.25
CA ALA A 13 4.06 15.54 -6.87
C ALA A 13 4.98 16.77 -6.83
N SER A 14 5.63 17.02 -5.70
CA SER A 14 6.60 18.09 -5.56
C SER A 14 7.81 17.89 -6.49
N ALA A 15 8.32 16.67 -6.57
CA ALA A 15 9.40 16.32 -7.49
C ALA A 15 9.01 16.56 -8.97
N LEU A 16 7.80 16.19 -9.37
CA LEU A 16 7.26 16.42 -10.72
C LEU A 16 7.13 17.92 -11.04
N LEU A 17 6.72 18.74 -10.06
CA LEU A 17 6.60 20.18 -10.23
C LEU A 17 7.96 20.87 -10.30
N LEU A 18 8.94 20.41 -9.52
CA LEU A 18 10.29 20.97 -9.50
C LEU A 18 11.15 20.52 -10.68
N LYS A 19 10.94 19.28 -11.15
CA LYS A 19 11.73 18.63 -12.20
C LYS A 19 10.81 17.80 -13.13
N PRO A 20 10.04 18.47 -14.02
CA PRO A 20 9.09 17.78 -14.90
C PRO A 20 9.71 16.69 -15.79
N GLU A 21 11.00 16.79 -16.08
CA GLU A 21 11.73 15.81 -16.88
C GLU A 21 11.78 14.40 -16.27
N ILE A 22 11.48 14.24 -14.98
CA ILE A 22 11.40 12.92 -14.34
C ILE A 22 10.26 12.06 -14.92
N GLU A 23 9.26 12.67 -15.52
CA GLU A 23 8.20 11.93 -16.23
C GLU A 23 8.71 11.02 -17.35
N ASN A 24 9.90 11.33 -17.89
CA ASN A 24 10.55 10.56 -18.96
C ASN A 24 11.43 9.42 -18.41
N ARG A 25 11.49 9.24 -17.09
CA ARG A 25 12.25 8.18 -16.46
C ARG A 25 11.41 6.92 -16.31
N ASN A 26 12.07 5.77 -16.29
CA ASN A 26 11.41 4.50 -16.00
C ASN A 26 11.13 4.38 -14.49
N ILE A 27 10.05 5.03 -14.06
CA ILE A 27 9.58 5.06 -12.68
C ILE A 27 8.17 4.46 -12.65
N ILE A 28 7.97 3.53 -11.73
CA ILE A 28 6.67 2.95 -11.39
C ILE A 28 6.32 3.41 -9.98
N VAL A 29 5.25 4.17 -9.86
CA VAL A 29 4.70 4.61 -8.59
C VAL A 29 3.62 3.61 -8.16
N ILE A 30 3.80 2.95 -7.02
CA ILE A 30 2.80 2.11 -6.40
C ILE A 30 2.18 2.90 -5.25
N TRP A 31 0.89 3.14 -5.32
CA TRP A 31 0.21 4.01 -4.35
C TRP A 31 -0.94 3.30 -3.65
N ILE A 32 -0.83 3.21 -2.33
CA ILE A 32 -1.93 2.83 -1.44
C ILE A 32 -2.81 4.07 -1.26
N GLY A 33 -3.86 4.19 -2.07
CA GLY A 33 -4.71 5.38 -1.98
C GLY A 33 -5.85 5.43 -2.98
N GLY A 34 -6.79 6.30 -2.67
CA GLY A 34 -8.01 6.45 -3.40
C GLY A 34 -9.15 5.58 -2.90
N GLY A 35 -10.38 6.03 -3.18
CA GLY A 35 -11.60 5.36 -2.80
C GLY A 35 -11.97 4.20 -3.71
N HIS A 36 -13.20 3.78 -3.62
CA HIS A 36 -13.77 2.67 -4.40
C HIS A 36 -13.98 3.07 -5.87
N TRP A 37 -13.54 2.24 -6.80
CA TRP A 37 -13.85 2.41 -8.23
C TRP A 37 -15.31 2.00 -8.54
N PRO A 38 -15.99 2.74 -9.47
CA PRO A 38 -15.51 3.93 -10.18
C PRO A 38 -15.82 5.26 -9.49
N ALA A 39 -16.53 5.24 -8.37
CA ALA A 39 -17.11 6.45 -7.78
C ALA A 39 -16.11 7.28 -6.95
N GLY A 40 -15.08 6.66 -6.39
CA GLY A 40 -14.20 7.31 -5.41
C GLY A 40 -14.80 7.30 -4.00
N GLY A 41 -14.54 8.39 -3.25
CA GLY A 41 -15.00 8.61 -1.89
C GLY A 41 -13.87 8.68 -0.87
N ARG A 42 -14.23 8.94 0.39
CA ARG A 42 -13.28 9.23 1.46
C ARG A 42 -12.25 8.13 1.63
N GLU A 43 -10.97 8.50 1.50
CA GLU A 43 -9.84 7.64 1.74
C GLU A 43 -8.72 8.45 2.42
N TYR A 44 -8.04 7.84 3.40
CA TYR A 44 -7.16 8.56 4.32
C TYR A 44 -5.94 9.18 3.60
N ASN A 45 -5.21 8.39 2.82
CA ASN A 45 -4.00 8.85 2.14
C ASN A 45 -4.32 9.94 1.10
N LEU A 46 -5.38 9.76 0.34
CA LEU A 46 -5.88 10.77 -0.60
C LEU A 46 -6.32 12.05 0.11
N SER A 47 -6.97 11.94 1.29
CA SER A 47 -7.47 13.09 2.03
C SER A 47 -6.38 14.02 2.57
N ASN A 48 -5.16 13.50 2.72
CA ASN A 48 -4.03 14.30 3.22
C ASN A 48 -3.46 15.27 2.17
N ASP A 49 -3.57 14.94 0.86
CA ASP A 49 -3.11 15.83 -0.21
C ASP A 49 -3.78 15.50 -1.56
N ILE A 50 -5.03 15.97 -1.73
CA ILE A 50 -5.77 15.79 -2.98
C ILE A 50 -5.10 16.50 -4.17
N PRO A 51 -4.56 17.74 -4.02
CA PRO A 51 -3.82 18.40 -5.10
C PRO A 51 -2.63 17.57 -5.59
N ALA A 52 -1.82 17.00 -4.69
CA ALA A 52 -0.69 16.15 -5.07
C ALA A 52 -1.13 14.89 -5.83
N ALA A 53 -2.21 14.25 -5.39
CA ALA A 53 -2.78 13.12 -6.13
C ALA A 53 -3.21 13.52 -7.55
N ASN A 54 -3.79 14.69 -7.72
CA ASN A 54 -4.15 15.22 -9.04
C ASN A 54 -2.93 15.53 -9.92
N VAL A 55 -1.82 16.00 -9.34
CA VAL A 55 -0.56 16.18 -10.08
C VAL A 55 -0.05 14.83 -10.58
N LEU A 56 -0.01 13.81 -9.71
CA LEU A 56 0.42 12.46 -10.09
C LEU A 56 -0.47 11.88 -11.21
N MET A 57 -1.80 11.99 -11.09
CA MET A 57 -2.73 11.45 -12.10
C MET A 57 -2.61 12.12 -13.46
N LYS A 58 -2.25 13.41 -13.51
CA LYS A 58 -1.98 14.16 -14.75
C LYS A 58 -0.62 13.83 -15.36
N SER A 59 0.33 13.32 -14.60
CA SER A 59 1.70 13.03 -15.05
C SER A 59 1.76 11.88 -16.06
N LYS A 60 2.92 11.65 -16.69
CA LYS A 60 3.16 10.49 -17.57
C LYS A 60 3.75 9.28 -16.85
N LEU A 61 4.03 9.36 -15.55
CA LEU A 61 4.57 8.26 -14.78
C LEU A 61 3.65 7.04 -14.81
N THR A 62 4.23 5.86 -14.82
CA THR A 62 3.46 4.63 -14.61
C THR A 62 2.97 4.60 -13.18
N VAL A 63 1.65 4.43 -13.00
CA VAL A 63 1.02 4.35 -11.68
C VAL A 63 0.30 3.02 -11.53
N TRP A 64 0.55 2.36 -10.40
CA TRP A 64 -0.18 1.21 -9.90
C TRP A 64 -0.95 1.67 -8.66
N GLN A 65 -2.25 1.78 -8.79
CA GLN A 65 -3.12 2.20 -7.69
C GLN A 65 -3.66 0.97 -6.96
N VAL A 66 -3.52 0.98 -5.64
CA VAL A 66 -4.16 0.00 -4.74
C VAL A 66 -5.20 0.78 -3.92
N PRO A 67 -6.46 0.83 -4.38
CA PRO A 67 -7.50 1.60 -3.72
C PRO A 67 -7.97 0.95 -2.42
N ARG A 68 -8.75 1.71 -1.63
CA ARG A 68 -9.26 1.29 -0.32
C ARG A 68 -9.93 -0.08 -0.32
N THR A 69 -10.67 -0.40 -1.37
CA THR A 69 -11.35 -1.70 -1.51
C THR A 69 -10.38 -2.87 -1.59
N ALA A 70 -9.23 -2.68 -2.24
CA ALA A 70 -8.20 -3.71 -2.35
C ALA A 70 -7.37 -3.82 -1.07
N TYR A 71 -6.81 -2.72 -0.55
CA TYR A 71 -5.90 -2.80 0.59
C TYR A 71 -6.60 -3.18 1.91
N ARG A 72 -7.89 -2.89 2.07
CA ARG A 72 -8.64 -3.30 3.27
C ARG A 72 -8.85 -4.81 3.39
N THR A 73 -8.69 -5.56 2.32
CA THR A 73 -8.76 -7.04 2.36
C THR A 73 -7.52 -7.68 2.97
N MET A 74 -6.45 -6.91 3.21
CA MET A 74 -5.21 -7.39 3.83
C MET A 74 -5.35 -7.65 5.34
N SER A 75 -6.47 -8.21 5.76
CA SER A 75 -6.78 -8.46 7.17
C SER A 75 -6.02 -9.65 7.73
N VAL A 76 -5.54 -9.50 8.95
CA VAL A 76 -4.90 -10.54 9.74
C VAL A 76 -5.43 -10.50 11.16
N THR A 77 -5.70 -11.65 11.77
CA THR A 77 -6.18 -11.75 13.16
C THR A 77 -5.03 -11.66 14.17
N TYR A 78 -5.35 -11.27 15.39
CA TYR A 78 -4.36 -11.33 16.48
C TYR A 78 -3.82 -12.75 16.70
N ALA A 79 -4.70 -13.74 16.67
CA ALA A 79 -4.31 -15.15 16.83
C ALA A 79 -3.27 -15.55 15.78
N GLU A 80 -3.47 -15.18 14.52
CA GLU A 80 -2.51 -15.45 13.44
C GLU A 80 -1.18 -14.73 13.65
N MET A 81 -1.22 -13.45 14.05
CA MET A 81 -0.01 -12.67 14.31
C MET A 81 0.77 -13.21 15.53
N ILE A 82 0.07 -13.57 16.61
CA ILE A 82 0.68 -14.15 17.80
C ILE A 82 1.35 -15.47 17.45
N GLU A 83 0.72 -16.32 16.67
CA GLU A 83 1.25 -17.64 16.29
C GLU A 83 2.40 -17.54 15.28
N LYS A 84 2.29 -16.68 14.26
CA LYS A 84 3.23 -16.67 13.13
C LYS A 84 4.31 -15.59 13.23
N VAL A 85 4.01 -14.45 13.84
CA VAL A 85 4.89 -13.27 13.85
C VAL A 85 5.62 -13.12 15.18
N SER A 86 4.92 -13.23 16.31
CA SER A 86 5.52 -13.06 17.63
C SER A 86 6.74 -13.96 17.88
N PRO A 87 6.80 -15.23 17.43
CA PRO A 87 7.98 -16.09 17.60
C PRO A 87 9.20 -15.64 16.78
N CYS A 88 9.08 -14.65 15.92
CA CYS A 88 10.19 -14.17 15.07
C CYS A 88 11.13 -13.19 15.81
N GLY A 89 11.37 -13.40 17.10
CA GLY A 89 12.27 -12.60 17.93
C GLY A 89 11.69 -11.26 18.36
N GLU A 90 12.53 -10.34 18.79
CA GLU A 90 12.07 -9.05 19.34
C GLU A 90 11.31 -8.20 18.31
N ILE A 91 11.70 -8.25 17.05
CA ILE A 91 10.98 -7.55 15.98
C ILE A 91 9.56 -8.12 15.81
N GLY A 92 9.41 -9.44 15.86
CA GLY A 92 8.10 -10.09 15.74
C GLY A 92 7.18 -9.72 16.89
N LYS A 93 7.67 -9.75 18.12
CA LYS A 93 6.92 -9.32 19.32
C LYS A 93 6.48 -7.87 19.18
N TYR A 94 7.43 -6.98 18.87
CA TYR A 94 7.16 -5.55 18.70
C TYR A 94 6.05 -5.28 17.67
N LEU A 95 6.12 -5.92 16.51
CA LEU A 95 5.09 -5.75 15.47
C LEU A 95 3.69 -6.16 15.93
N VAL A 96 3.59 -7.27 16.66
CA VAL A 96 2.31 -7.74 17.22
C VAL A 96 1.79 -6.78 18.28
N GLU A 97 2.65 -6.39 19.22
CA GLU A 97 2.31 -5.44 20.29
C GLU A 97 1.79 -4.11 19.73
N GLN A 98 2.46 -3.54 18.72
CA GLN A 98 2.05 -2.28 18.09
C GLN A 98 0.65 -2.37 17.48
N VAL A 99 0.30 -3.48 16.83
CA VAL A 99 -1.04 -3.67 16.25
C VAL A 99 -2.10 -3.77 17.35
N ILE A 100 -1.84 -4.55 18.38
CA ILE A 100 -2.77 -4.74 19.50
C ILE A 100 -2.97 -3.42 20.26
N GLU A 101 -1.89 -2.74 20.63
CA GLU A 101 -1.96 -1.45 21.33
C GLU A 101 -2.71 -0.38 20.54
N TYR A 102 -2.48 -0.31 19.23
CA TYR A 102 -3.18 0.64 18.39
C TYR A 102 -4.70 0.36 18.38
N ASN A 103 -5.09 -0.89 18.21
CA ASN A 103 -6.50 -1.27 18.20
C ASN A 103 -7.15 -1.04 19.56
N MET A 104 -6.46 -1.38 20.67
CA MET A 104 -6.99 -1.13 22.03
C MET A 104 -7.32 0.35 22.27
N ARG A 105 -6.59 1.27 21.59
CA ARG A 105 -6.85 2.72 21.69
C ARG A 105 -7.96 3.21 20.75
N THR A 106 -8.14 2.55 19.59
CA THR A 106 -9.04 3.03 18.53
C THR A 106 -10.35 2.26 18.46
N ASP A 107 -10.30 0.95 18.65
CA ASP A 107 -11.45 0.04 18.66
C ASP A 107 -11.11 -1.23 19.47
N PRO A 108 -11.33 -1.23 20.79
CA PRO A 108 -10.91 -2.32 21.68
C PRO A 108 -11.65 -3.64 21.46
N HIS A 109 -12.73 -3.65 20.68
CA HIS A 109 -13.47 -4.88 20.34
C HIS A 109 -12.95 -5.57 19.08
N MET A 110 -11.98 -4.96 18.39
CA MET A 110 -11.44 -5.47 17.15
C MET A 110 -10.28 -6.45 17.43
N GLU A 111 -10.41 -7.69 17.01
CA GLU A 111 -9.37 -8.74 17.14
C GLU A 111 -8.61 -9.00 15.84
N TYR A 112 -8.62 -8.04 14.92
CA TYR A 112 -7.90 -8.12 13.65
C TYR A 112 -7.43 -6.73 13.20
N ARG A 113 -6.52 -6.70 12.23
CA ARG A 113 -6.09 -5.47 11.56
C ARG A 113 -5.89 -5.71 10.08
N SER A 114 -6.20 -4.72 9.25
CA SER A 114 -5.74 -4.71 7.86
C SER A 114 -4.31 -4.17 7.80
N LEU A 115 -3.37 -4.97 7.30
CA LEU A 115 -2.00 -4.54 6.98
C LEU A 115 -1.97 -3.91 5.59
N GLY A 116 -2.75 -2.85 5.43
CA GLY A 116 -3.12 -2.24 4.14
C GLY A 116 -1.95 -1.70 3.32
N ASP A 117 -0.78 -1.52 3.89
CA ASP A 117 0.43 -1.05 3.20
C ASP A 117 1.25 -2.19 2.59
N SER A 118 1.06 -3.43 3.06
CA SER A 118 1.77 -4.61 2.59
C SER A 118 1.66 -4.89 1.07
N PRO A 119 0.56 -4.56 0.38
CA PRO A 119 0.45 -4.76 -1.07
C PRO A 119 1.59 -4.14 -1.88
N CYS A 120 2.10 -2.98 -1.51
CA CYS A 120 3.19 -2.35 -2.27
C CYS A 120 4.40 -3.28 -2.46
N ILE A 121 4.80 -3.95 -1.39
CA ILE A 121 5.95 -4.87 -1.44
C ILE A 121 5.58 -6.16 -2.18
N GLY A 122 4.38 -6.70 -1.93
CA GLY A 122 3.90 -7.89 -2.62
C GLY A 122 3.85 -7.70 -4.14
N LEU A 123 3.40 -6.54 -4.60
CA LEU A 123 3.29 -6.22 -6.03
C LEU A 123 4.64 -5.90 -6.69
N ILE A 124 5.66 -5.50 -5.93
CA ILE A 124 7.05 -5.43 -6.43
C ILE A 124 7.62 -6.84 -6.65
N LEU A 125 7.27 -7.79 -5.78
CA LEU A 125 7.71 -9.19 -5.90
C LEU A 125 7.00 -9.90 -7.06
N ASP A 126 5.69 -9.69 -7.17
CA ASP A 126 4.86 -10.26 -8.25
C ASP A 126 3.76 -9.26 -8.64
N PRO A 127 3.92 -8.56 -9.77
CA PRO A 127 2.89 -7.63 -10.27
C PRO A 127 1.55 -8.29 -10.60
N GLU A 128 1.53 -9.60 -10.79
CA GLU A 128 0.34 -10.38 -11.11
C GLU A 128 -0.33 -10.98 -9.86
N ALA A 129 0.18 -10.67 -8.66
CA ALA A 129 -0.38 -11.16 -7.39
C ALA A 129 -1.69 -10.43 -7.00
N GLY A 130 -2.62 -10.30 -7.95
CA GLY A 130 -3.92 -9.66 -7.72
C GLY A 130 -4.76 -9.60 -8.98
N VAL A 131 -5.99 -9.15 -8.83
CA VAL A 131 -6.87 -8.84 -9.97
C VAL A 131 -6.75 -7.35 -10.26
N TRP A 132 -6.43 -7.01 -11.47
CA TRP A 132 -6.21 -5.62 -11.87
C TRP A 132 -6.67 -5.38 -13.33
N ASP A 133 -6.85 -4.10 -13.66
CA ASP A 133 -7.16 -3.66 -15.02
C ASP A 133 -6.53 -2.30 -15.28
N TYR A 134 -6.34 -1.95 -16.57
CA TYR A 134 -5.97 -0.61 -16.96
C TYR A 134 -7.22 0.28 -17.04
N ARG A 135 -7.18 1.40 -16.33
CA ARG A 135 -8.27 2.40 -16.32
C ARG A 135 -7.71 3.79 -16.57
N PRO A 136 -8.40 4.65 -17.37
CA PRO A 136 -7.97 6.04 -17.53
C PRO A 136 -7.81 6.71 -16.15
N ALA A 137 -6.68 7.37 -15.91
CA ALA A 137 -6.43 8.03 -14.64
C ALA A 137 -7.53 9.09 -14.37
N PRO A 138 -8.22 9.02 -13.23
CA PRO A 138 -9.21 10.02 -12.85
C PRO A 138 -8.53 11.26 -12.27
N LEU A 139 -9.28 12.34 -12.11
CA LEU A 139 -8.99 13.37 -11.12
C LEU A 139 -9.83 13.14 -9.87
N PHE A 140 -9.48 13.84 -8.80
CA PHE A 140 -10.19 13.80 -7.53
C PHE A 140 -10.77 15.19 -7.22
N ASP A 141 -12.07 15.25 -6.90
CA ASP A 141 -12.68 16.47 -6.38
C ASP A 141 -12.39 16.64 -4.86
N GLU A 142 -12.85 17.73 -4.28
CA GLU A 142 -12.66 18.05 -2.86
C GLU A 142 -13.32 17.02 -1.92
N GLN A 143 -14.30 16.25 -2.41
CA GLN A 143 -14.95 15.15 -1.69
C GLN A 143 -14.32 13.80 -2.02
N MET A 144 -13.16 13.79 -2.70
CA MET A 144 -12.43 12.59 -3.13
C MET A 144 -13.22 11.69 -4.10
N LYS A 145 -14.24 12.23 -4.77
CA LYS A 145 -14.92 11.51 -5.85
C LYS A 145 -14.05 11.51 -7.09
N TYR A 146 -14.17 10.44 -7.85
CA TYR A 146 -13.42 10.29 -9.10
C TYR A 146 -14.10 11.06 -10.23
N VAL A 147 -13.35 11.96 -10.87
CA VAL A 147 -13.78 12.72 -12.04
C VAL A 147 -13.15 12.08 -13.27
N HIS A 148 -13.93 11.31 -14.01
CA HIS A 148 -13.50 10.58 -15.19
C HIS A 148 -13.54 11.48 -16.42
N THR A 149 -12.40 12.08 -16.75
CA THR A 149 -12.30 12.98 -17.94
C THR A 149 -11.97 12.23 -19.22
N GLY A 150 -11.44 11.02 -19.15
CA GLY A 150 -10.91 10.25 -20.28
C GLY A 150 -9.66 10.84 -20.96
N LYS A 151 -9.10 11.93 -20.41
CA LYS A 151 -8.01 12.70 -21.02
C LYS A 151 -6.61 12.19 -20.64
N TYR A 152 -6.50 11.48 -19.52
CA TYR A 152 -5.21 11.08 -18.98
C TYR A 152 -4.89 9.63 -19.32
N ARG A 153 -3.60 9.29 -19.23
CA ARG A 153 -3.11 7.94 -19.51
C ARG A 153 -3.82 6.87 -18.68
N PRO A 154 -3.81 5.61 -19.13
CA PRO A 154 -4.26 4.54 -18.28
C PRO A 154 -3.27 4.33 -17.12
N ILE A 155 -3.81 3.93 -15.99
CA ILE A 155 -3.09 3.47 -14.80
C ILE A 155 -3.52 2.03 -14.50
N ARG A 156 -2.64 1.24 -13.90
CA ARG A 156 -3.01 -0.07 -13.38
C ARG A 156 -3.75 0.10 -12.06
N VAL A 157 -4.95 -0.44 -11.97
CA VAL A 157 -5.79 -0.38 -10.77
C VAL A 157 -6.03 -1.79 -10.27
N TYR A 158 -5.66 -2.06 -9.04
CA TYR A 158 -5.88 -3.37 -8.41
C TYR A 158 -7.24 -3.41 -7.73
N ASP A 159 -8.12 -4.30 -8.18
CA ASP A 159 -9.42 -4.57 -7.54
C ASP A 159 -9.25 -5.46 -6.30
N SER A 160 -8.24 -6.34 -6.32
CA SER A 160 -7.83 -7.14 -5.17
C SER A 160 -6.33 -7.46 -5.23
N VAL A 161 -5.76 -7.83 -4.08
CA VAL A 161 -4.38 -8.35 -3.97
C VAL A 161 -4.44 -9.72 -3.28
N ASN A 162 -3.56 -10.62 -3.67
CA ASN A 162 -3.47 -11.95 -3.05
C ASN A 162 -2.92 -11.84 -1.63
N THR A 163 -3.81 -11.67 -0.67
CA THR A 163 -3.49 -11.49 0.76
C THR A 163 -2.63 -12.63 1.29
N ARG A 164 -2.97 -13.88 0.94
CA ARG A 164 -2.20 -15.04 1.39
C ARG A 164 -0.75 -14.99 0.90
N PHE A 165 -0.54 -14.70 -0.39
CA PHE A 165 0.81 -14.58 -0.95
C PHE A 165 1.63 -13.54 -0.20
N VAL A 166 1.09 -12.34 -0.01
CA VAL A 166 1.80 -11.22 0.63
C VAL A 166 2.10 -11.53 2.10
N HIS A 167 1.12 -12.05 2.84
CA HIS A 167 1.29 -12.33 4.27
C HIS A 167 2.22 -13.52 4.53
N GLU A 168 2.03 -14.65 3.82
CA GLU A 168 2.89 -15.82 4.05
C GLU A 168 4.35 -15.57 3.65
N ASP A 169 4.60 -14.79 2.58
CA ASP A 169 5.95 -14.37 2.24
C ASP A 169 6.58 -13.50 3.33
N LEU A 170 5.82 -12.54 3.88
CA LEU A 170 6.29 -11.69 4.98
C LEU A 170 6.61 -12.51 6.23
N TRP A 171 5.70 -13.42 6.64
CA TRP A 171 5.92 -14.28 7.81
C TRP A 171 7.13 -15.18 7.63
N ALA A 172 7.27 -15.80 6.47
CA ALA A 172 8.42 -16.64 6.15
C ALA A 172 9.75 -15.86 6.20
N LYS A 173 9.77 -14.63 5.66
CA LYS A 173 10.95 -13.76 5.68
C LYS A 173 11.31 -13.29 7.09
N LEU A 174 10.34 -12.94 7.91
CA LEU A 174 10.57 -12.61 9.32
C LEU A 174 11.19 -13.80 10.09
N ALA A 175 10.64 -15.00 9.91
CA ALA A 175 11.19 -16.20 10.51
C ALA A 175 12.62 -16.52 10.03
N GLN A 176 12.90 -16.31 8.73
CA GLN A 176 14.27 -16.48 8.18
C GLN A 176 15.23 -15.44 8.75
N PHE A 177 14.80 -14.18 8.84
CA PHE A 177 15.61 -13.10 9.42
C PHE A 177 15.98 -13.41 10.86
N HIS A 178 15.03 -13.81 11.69
CA HIS A 178 15.27 -14.20 13.07
C HIS A 178 16.28 -15.35 13.19
N ARG A 179 16.14 -16.41 12.36
CA ARG A 179 17.07 -17.54 12.38
C ARG A 179 18.50 -17.15 11.96
N ARG A 180 18.68 -16.22 11.04
CA ARG A 180 20.02 -15.74 10.62
C ARG A 180 20.69 -14.95 11.75
N GLY A 181 20.00 -13.97 12.34
CA GLY A 181 20.55 -13.20 13.46
C GLY A 181 20.93 -14.06 14.67
N SER A 182 20.18 -15.14 14.93
CA SER A 182 20.51 -16.08 16.03
C SER A 182 21.75 -16.96 15.76
N ARG A 183 22.21 -17.09 14.52
CA ARG A 183 23.44 -17.81 14.15
C ARG A 183 24.67 -16.92 14.31
N ASP A 184 24.59 -15.67 13.93
CA ASP A 184 25.73 -14.72 13.98
C ASP A 184 26.16 -14.37 15.42
N HIS A 185 25.27 -14.55 16.40
CA HIS A 185 25.59 -14.38 17.83
C HIS A 185 26.18 -15.63 18.52
N ARG A 186 26.32 -16.75 17.77
CA ARG A 186 26.88 -18.00 18.29
C ARG A 186 28.26 -18.35 17.72
N SER A 187 28.79 -17.55 16.83
CA SER A 187 30.14 -17.63 16.28
C SER A 187 31.04 -16.57 16.91
#